data_daa2f386873797a6a161e5487cf24022
#
_entry.id   daa2f386873797a6a161e5487cf24022
#
_cell.length_a   1.000
_cell.length_b   1.000
_cell.length_c   1.000
_cell.angle_alpha   90.00
_cell.angle_beta   90.00
_cell.angle_gamma   90.00
#
_symmetry.space_group_name_H-M   'P 1'
#
loop_
_entity.id
_entity.type
_entity.pdbx_description
1 polymer ?
#
loop_
_entity_poly.entity_id
_entity_poly.type
_entity_poly.pdbx_seq_one_letter_code
_entity_poly.pdbx_strand_id
1 'polypeptide(L)'
;MIEKQALKNSLEVKNTENNLKKELLLSKLTLRIENTLQLNRLKMGLSKQVKLDDFIKEISVQSTVSQADWNFYTQEVNHIFDNKISGLSASHTQLTVSDIKVITLICLRMDISDCCNLLNMSKDTMYHRRGIIKKRLGLDSKVDLEKWVWKLIEGENVE
;
A
#
# COMPACT_ATOMS: atom_id res chain seq x y z
N MET A 1 15.83 13.23 -39.51
CA MET A 1 14.81 12.17 -39.39
C MET A 1 15.31 10.94 -38.66
N ILE A 2 16.46 10.39 -39.01
CA ILE A 2 17.05 9.22 -38.38
C ILE A 2 17.39 9.45 -36.89
N GLU A 3 17.89 10.63 -36.54
CA GLU A 3 18.26 11.00 -35.17
C GLU A 3 17.03 11.04 -34.22
N LYS A 4 15.91 11.61 -34.70
CA LYS A 4 14.66 11.65 -33.91
C LYS A 4 14.09 10.24 -33.65
N GLN A 5 14.20 9.36 -34.62
CA GLN A 5 13.71 7.97 -34.46
C GLN A 5 14.58 7.20 -33.47
N ALA A 6 15.90 7.34 -33.55
CA ALA A 6 16.83 6.71 -32.62
C ALA A 6 16.62 7.20 -31.19
N LEU A 7 16.38 8.50 -30.99
CA LEU A 7 16.09 9.08 -29.69
C LEU A 7 14.77 8.55 -29.12
N LYS A 8 13.73 8.49 -29.97
CA LYS A 8 12.41 7.94 -29.58
C LYS A 8 12.53 6.47 -29.15
N ASN A 9 13.24 5.66 -29.91
CA ASN A 9 13.48 4.26 -29.59
C ASN A 9 14.24 4.10 -28.28
N SER A 10 15.26 4.94 -28.04
CA SER A 10 16.04 4.96 -26.79
C SER A 10 15.15 5.29 -25.59
N LEU A 11 14.24 6.26 -25.73
CA LEU A 11 13.27 6.63 -24.68
C LEU A 11 12.28 5.50 -24.39
N GLU A 12 11.77 4.83 -25.43
CA GLU A 12 10.86 3.70 -25.29
C GLU A 12 11.53 2.55 -24.53
N VAL A 13 12.78 2.22 -24.87
CA VAL A 13 13.56 1.19 -24.18
C VAL A 13 13.74 1.54 -22.69
N LYS A 14 14.14 2.79 -22.38
CA LYS A 14 14.29 3.24 -21.00
C LYS A 14 12.97 3.18 -20.21
N ASN A 15 11.87 3.58 -20.83
CA ASN A 15 10.55 3.51 -20.19
C ASN A 15 10.15 2.06 -19.91
N THR A 16 10.43 1.14 -20.82
CA THR A 16 10.16 -0.28 -20.66
C THR A 16 10.99 -0.85 -19.51
N GLU A 17 12.30 -0.54 -19.45
CA GLU A 17 13.18 -0.96 -18.37
C GLU A 17 12.70 -0.45 -17.01
N ASN A 18 12.30 0.83 -16.93
CA ASN A 18 11.80 1.43 -15.70
C ASN A 18 10.51 0.75 -15.24
N ASN A 19 9.60 0.46 -16.17
CA ASN A 19 8.36 -0.24 -15.87
C ASN A 19 8.62 -1.66 -15.36
N LEU A 20 9.57 -2.38 -15.97
CA LEU A 20 9.95 -3.71 -15.51
C LEU A 20 10.54 -3.68 -14.10
N LYS A 21 11.37 -2.69 -13.79
CA LYS A 21 11.92 -2.50 -12.44
C LYS A 21 10.81 -2.24 -11.44
N LYS A 22 9.84 -1.38 -11.77
CA LYS A 22 8.68 -1.10 -10.92
C LYS A 22 7.86 -2.36 -10.64
N GLU A 23 7.58 -3.15 -11.67
CA GLU A 23 6.84 -4.41 -11.53
C GLU A 23 7.58 -5.39 -10.64
N LEU A 24 8.89 -5.54 -10.82
CA LEU A 24 9.71 -6.43 -10.00
C LEU A 24 9.71 -6.00 -8.53
N LEU A 25 9.89 -4.71 -8.26
CA LEU A 25 9.87 -4.18 -6.90
C LEU A 25 8.51 -4.36 -6.24
N LEU A 26 7.42 -4.11 -6.97
CA LEU A 26 6.05 -4.34 -6.49
C LEU A 26 5.83 -5.81 -6.16
N SER A 27 6.28 -6.72 -7.02
CA SER A 27 6.14 -8.16 -6.81
C SER A 27 6.86 -8.61 -5.55
N LYS A 28 8.10 -8.14 -5.32
CA LYS A 28 8.87 -8.47 -4.11
C LYS A 28 8.20 -7.95 -2.85
N LEU A 29 7.71 -6.71 -2.89
CA LEU A 29 7.03 -6.09 -1.76
C LEU A 29 5.71 -6.82 -1.44
N THR A 30 4.92 -7.10 -2.47
CA THR A 30 3.65 -7.83 -2.34
C THR A 30 3.90 -9.22 -1.73
N LEU A 31 4.92 -9.94 -2.19
CA LEU A 31 5.26 -11.26 -1.65
C LEU A 31 5.58 -11.18 -0.14
N ARG A 32 6.35 -10.18 0.27
CA ARG A 32 6.68 -9.98 1.68
C ARG A 32 5.43 -9.72 2.52
N ILE A 33 4.51 -8.91 2.02
CA ILE A 33 3.25 -8.62 2.70
C ILE A 33 2.36 -9.86 2.74
N GLU A 34 2.28 -10.63 1.65
CA GLU A 34 1.51 -11.88 1.60
C GLU A 34 2.01 -12.90 2.61
N ASN A 35 3.31 -12.99 2.82
CA ASN A 35 3.87 -13.86 3.88
C ASN A 35 3.36 -13.46 5.26
N THR A 36 3.29 -12.17 5.55
CA THR A 36 2.71 -11.66 6.80
C THR A 36 1.23 -12.04 6.91
N LEU A 37 0.47 -11.89 5.83
CA LEU A 37 -0.95 -12.26 5.78
C LEU A 37 -1.15 -13.76 6.05
N GLN A 38 -0.32 -14.63 5.48
CA GLN A 38 -0.40 -16.06 5.71
C GLN A 38 -0.12 -16.42 7.16
N LEU A 39 0.89 -15.79 7.77
CA LEU A 39 1.17 -15.97 9.20
C LEU A 39 -0.02 -15.56 10.06
N ASN A 40 -0.66 -14.44 9.74
CA ASN A 40 -1.85 -13.97 10.45
C ASN A 40 -3.03 -14.96 10.31
N ARG A 41 -3.23 -15.52 9.12
CA ARG A 41 -4.26 -16.53 8.87
C ARG A 41 -4.01 -17.81 9.66
N LEU A 42 -2.77 -18.28 9.72
CA LEU A 42 -2.37 -19.44 10.53
C LEU A 42 -2.63 -19.19 12.00
N LYS A 43 -2.29 -18.01 12.51
CA LYS A 43 -2.57 -17.61 13.88
C LYS A 43 -4.06 -17.66 14.19
N MET A 44 -4.91 -17.13 13.30
CA MET A 44 -6.36 -17.17 13.45
C MET A 44 -6.89 -18.60 13.44
N GLY A 45 -6.36 -19.47 12.59
CA GLY A 45 -6.68 -20.88 12.55
C GLY A 45 -6.31 -21.59 13.84
N LEU A 46 -5.11 -21.34 14.35
CA LEU A 46 -4.63 -21.93 15.60
C LEU A 46 -5.46 -21.48 16.80
N SER A 47 -5.83 -20.21 16.87
CA SER A 47 -6.63 -19.68 17.98
C SER A 47 -8.02 -20.31 18.05
N LYS A 48 -8.55 -20.82 16.94
CA LYS A 48 -9.83 -21.54 16.90
C LYS A 48 -9.71 -23.00 17.33
N GLN A 49 -8.54 -23.62 17.18
CA GLN A 49 -8.34 -25.06 17.34
C GLN A 49 -7.64 -25.45 18.64
N VAL A 50 -6.84 -24.58 19.24
CA VAL A 50 -5.93 -24.96 20.31
C VAL A 50 -5.87 -23.90 21.41
N LYS A 51 -6.01 -24.36 22.67
CA LYS A 51 -5.80 -23.54 23.87
C LYS A 51 -4.30 -23.48 24.24
N LEU A 52 -3.46 -23.10 23.28
CA LEU A 52 -2.03 -22.93 23.49
C LEU A 52 -1.69 -21.43 23.52
N ASP A 53 -2.11 -20.77 24.59
CA ASP A 53 -1.97 -19.31 24.73
C ASP A 53 -0.55 -18.81 24.54
N ASP A 54 0.45 -19.53 25.06
CA ASP A 54 1.85 -19.12 24.97
C ASP A 54 2.39 -19.21 23.54
N PHE A 55 2.05 -20.29 22.82
CA PHE A 55 2.46 -20.48 21.43
C PHE A 55 1.80 -19.45 20.51
N ILE A 56 0.52 -19.17 20.73
CA ILE A 56 -0.24 -18.17 19.98
C ILE A 56 0.34 -16.78 20.21
N LYS A 57 0.74 -16.45 21.45
CA LYS A 57 1.38 -15.17 21.75
C LYS A 57 2.71 -15.00 21.01
N GLU A 58 3.51 -16.04 20.96
CA GLU A 58 4.80 -16.03 20.25
C GLU A 58 4.61 -15.83 18.74
N ILE A 59 3.69 -16.56 18.12
CA ILE A 59 3.32 -16.37 16.71
C ILE A 59 2.73 -14.98 16.48
N SER A 60 1.94 -14.46 17.42
CA SER A 60 1.34 -13.12 17.34
C SER A 60 2.38 -12.02 17.20
N VAL A 61 3.44 -12.10 18.00
CA VAL A 61 4.54 -11.11 17.95
C VAL A 61 5.23 -11.18 16.60
N GLN A 62 5.46 -12.40 16.06
CA GLN A 62 6.14 -12.58 14.77
C GLN A 62 5.28 -12.20 13.56
N SER A 63 3.95 -12.34 13.64
CA SER A 63 3.04 -12.06 12.53
C SER A 63 2.51 -10.62 12.49
N THR A 64 2.73 -9.85 13.54
CA THR A 64 2.33 -8.44 13.59
C THR A 64 3.25 -7.59 12.73
N VAL A 65 2.67 -6.73 11.89
CA VAL A 65 3.45 -5.78 11.11
C VAL A 65 4.02 -4.71 12.05
N SER A 66 5.34 -4.70 12.21
CA SER A 66 6.04 -3.75 13.05
C SER A 66 6.05 -2.34 12.45
N GLN A 67 6.35 -1.33 13.29
CA GLN A 67 6.53 0.03 12.78
C GLN A 67 7.69 0.10 11.78
N ALA A 68 8.75 -0.68 11.99
CA ALA A 68 9.86 -0.78 11.03
C ALA A 68 9.40 -1.34 9.70
N ASP A 69 8.53 -2.36 9.69
CA ASP A 69 7.96 -2.91 8.46
C ASP A 69 7.08 -1.89 7.75
N TRP A 70 6.25 -1.14 8.47
CA TRP A 70 5.43 -0.09 7.89
C TRP A 70 6.28 1.02 7.27
N ASN A 71 7.35 1.42 7.95
CA ASN A 71 8.29 2.40 7.42
C ASN A 71 8.94 1.89 6.12
N PHE A 72 9.32 0.61 6.12
CA PHE A 72 9.88 -0.03 4.93
C PHE A 72 8.86 -0.05 3.78
N TYR A 73 7.63 -0.49 4.01
CA TYR A 73 6.59 -0.54 2.97
C TYR A 73 6.32 0.85 2.38
N THR A 74 6.19 1.86 3.23
CA THR A 74 5.94 3.23 2.78
C THR A 74 7.11 3.77 1.97
N GLN A 75 8.35 3.53 2.40
CA GLN A 75 9.54 3.96 1.67
C GLN A 75 9.63 3.29 0.31
N GLU A 76 9.37 1.98 0.23
CA GLU A 76 9.41 1.25 -1.03
C GLU A 76 8.32 1.72 -1.99
N VAL A 77 7.11 1.94 -1.51
CA VAL A 77 6.02 2.48 -2.33
C VAL A 77 6.36 3.90 -2.81
N ASN A 78 6.92 4.74 -1.94
CA ASN A 78 7.41 6.06 -2.35
C ASN A 78 8.48 5.95 -3.43
N HIS A 79 9.42 5.04 -3.28
CA HIS A 79 10.49 4.84 -4.26
C HIS A 79 9.93 4.40 -5.62
N ILE A 80 8.97 3.47 -5.61
CA ILE A 80 8.36 2.95 -6.84
C ILE A 80 7.53 4.02 -7.57
N PHE A 81 6.82 4.87 -6.84
CA PHE A 81 5.88 5.84 -7.39
C PHE A 81 6.34 7.30 -7.23
N ASP A 82 7.63 7.55 -7.38
CA ASP A 82 8.23 8.89 -7.47
C ASP A 82 7.86 9.81 -6.28
N ASN A 83 7.87 9.26 -5.06
CA ASN A 83 7.59 9.97 -3.81
C ASN A 83 6.19 10.58 -3.73
N LYS A 84 5.20 9.99 -4.40
CA LYS A 84 3.83 10.51 -4.41
C LYS A 84 3.17 10.50 -3.03
N ILE A 85 3.46 9.50 -2.19
CA ILE A 85 2.92 9.45 -0.82
C ILE A 85 3.51 10.57 0.03
N SER A 86 4.83 10.77 -0.04
CA SER A 86 5.49 11.88 0.67
C SER A 86 4.96 13.23 0.24
N GLY A 87 4.76 13.42 -1.07
CA GLY A 87 4.16 14.63 -1.61
C GLY A 87 2.74 14.86 -1.12
N LEU A 88 1.96 13.81 -1.07
CA LEU A 88 0.59 13.87 -0.56
C LEU A 88 0.56 14.27 0.93
N SER A 89 1.42 13.66 1.73
CA SER A 89 1.56 13.94 3.16
C SER A 89 2.01 15.39 3.39
N ALA A 90 2.94 15.90 2.58
CA ALA A 90 3.41 17.28 2.65
C ALA A 90 2.31 18.29 2.29
N SER A 91 1.48 17.97 1.29
CA SER A 91 0.39 18.83 0.83
C SER A 91 -0.84 18.78 1.76
N HIS A 92 -1.02 17.69 2.49
CA HIS A 92 -2.18 17.46 3.35
C HIS A 92 -1.71 17.08 4.75
N THR A 93 -1.35 18.10 5.53
CA THR A 93 -0.75 17.94 6.87
C THR A 93 -1.69 17.31 7.89
N GLN A 94 -2.98 17.22 7.60
CA GLN A 94 -3.97 16.56 8.45
C GLN A 94 -3.91 15.03 8.39
N LEU A 95 -3.24 14.47 7.37
CA LEU A 95 -3.08 13.03 7.26
C LEU A 95 -2.24 12.48 8.40
N THR A 96 -2.75 11.45 9.05
CA THR A 96 -2.06 10.78 10.16
C THR A 96 -1.20 9.62 9.63
N VAL A 97 -0.33 9.09 10.51
CA VAL A 97 0.45 7.88 10.19
C VAL A 97 -0.49 6.71 9.81
N SER A 98 -1.62 6.57 10.52
CA SER A 98 -2.61 5.54 10.20
C SER A 98 -3.23 5.74 8.82
N ASP A 99 -3.49 6.98 8.44
CA ASP A 99 -4.00 7.29 7.09
C ASP A 99 -2.99 6.91 6.01
N ILE A 100 -1.72 7.19 6.23
CA ILE A 100 -0.64 6.85 5.30
C ILE A 100 -0.52 5.32 5.14
N LYS A 101 -0.69 4.56 6.21
CA LYS A 101 -0.71 3.08 6.12
C LYS A 101 -1.81 2.59 5.19
N VAL A 102 -3.02 3.13 5.34
CA VAL A 102 -4.15 2.78 4.46
C VAL A 102 -3.84 3.14 3.00
N ILE A 103 -3.34 4.35 2.77
CA ILE A 103 -2.99 4.83 1.43
C ILE A 103 -1.90 3.94 0.80
N THR A 104 -0.90 3.55 1.59
CA THR A 104 0.18 2.65 1.13
C THR A 104 -0.39 1.33 0.62
N LEU A 105 -1.32 0.73 1.37
CA LEU A 105 -1.95 -0.53 0.97
C LEU A 105 -2.84 -0.36 -0.27
N ILE A 106 -3.51 0.77 -0.41
CA ILE A 106 -4.26 1.09 -1.62
C ILE A 106 -3.33 1.17 -2.83
N CYS A 107 -2.17 1.80 -2.69
CA CYS A 107 -1.16 1.86 -3.75
C CYS A 107 -0.74 0.47 -4.22
N LEU A 108 -0.69 -0.50 -3.32
CA LEU A 108 -0.35 -1.88 -3.61
C LEU A 108 -1.52 -2.69 -4.14
N ARG A 109 -2.68 -2.07 -4.32
CA ARG A 109 -3.91 -2.67 -4.83
C ARG A 109 -4.40 -3.85 -4.02
N MET A 110 -4.17 -3.82 -2.71
CA MET A 110 -4.64 -4.84 -1.79
C MET A 110 -6.14 -4.71 -1.57
N ASP A 111 -6.82 -5.85 -1.48
CA ASP A 111 -8.26 -5.85 -1.20
C ASP A 111 -8.55 -5.43 0.24
N ILE A 112 -9.80 -5.12 0.49
CA ILE A 112 -10.23 -4.58 1.78
C ILE A 112 -10.04 -5.58 2.91
N SER A 113 -10.25 -6.86 2.65
CA SER A 113 -10.07 -7.93 3.65
C SER A 113 -8.62 -8.03 4.10
N ASP A 114 -7.69 -7.99 3.15
CA ASP A 114 -6.25 -8.04 3.45
C ASP A 114 -5.78 -6.77 4.16
N CYS A 115 -6.28 -5.61 3.76
CA CYS A 115 -6.01 -4.36 4.46
C CYS A 115 -6.46 -4.42 5.92
N CYS A 116 -7.68 -4.91 6.17
CA CYS A 116 -8.20 -5.08 7.52
C CYS A 116 -7.35 -6.05 8.35
N ASN A 117 -6.89 -7.13 7.73
CA ASN A 117 -6.01 -8.11 8.38
C ASN A 117 -4.69 -7.47 8.82
N LEU A 118 -4.01 -6.77 7.91
CA LEU A 118 -2.72 -6.13 8.19
C LEU A 118 -2.81 -5.00 9.21
N LEU A 119 -3.91 -4.26 9.20
CA LEU A 119 -4.12 -3.12 10.11
C LEU A 119 -4.88 -3.51 11.37
N ASN A 120 -5.26 -4.77 11.49
CA ASN A 120 -5.99 -5.30 12.64
C ASN A 120 -7.25 -4.48 12.94
N MET A 121 -8.09 -4.29 11.95
CA MET A 121 -9.36 -3.57 12.10
C MET A 121 -10.50 -4.25 11.35
N SER A 122 -11.73 -3.96 11.75
CA SER A 122 -12.94 -4.47 11.08
C SER A 122 -13.17 -3.76 9.76
N LYS A 123 -14.01 -4.35 8.90
CA LYS A 123 -14.43 -3.71 7.64
C LYS A 123 -15.14 -2.38 7.88
N ASP A 124 -16.02 -2.33 8.90
CA ASP A 124 -16.74 -1.09 9.25
C ASP A 124 -15.77 0.00 9.66
N THR A 125 -14.77 -0.32 10.48
CA THR A 125 -13.73 0.61 10.86
C THR A 125 -12.92 1.08 9.65
N MET A 126 -12.62 0.17 8.73
CA MET A 126 -11.88 0.50 7.50
C MET A 126 -12.70 1.47 6.62
N TYR A 127 -13.98 1.22 6.41
CA TYR A 127 -14.83 2.13 5.64
C TYR A 127 -14.92 3.50 6.30
N HIS A 128 -15.06 3.54 7.62
CA HIS A 128 -15.07 4.79 8.36
C HIS A 128 -13.73 5.54 8.22
N ARG A 129 -12.63 4.83 8.31
CA ARG A 129 -11.28 5.39 8.12
C ARG A 129 -11.11 5.98 6.74
N ARG A 130 -11.55 5.29 5.71
CA ARG A 130 -11.50 5.78 4.33
C ARG A 130 -12.32 7.05 4.14
N GLY A 131 -13.48 7.15 4.80
CA GLY A 131 -14.28 8.37 4.82
C GLY A 131 -13.54 9.55 5.45
N ILE A 132 -12.84 9.33 6.55
CA ILE A 132 -12.02 10.34 7.21
C ILE A 132 -10.86 10.78 6.30
N ILE A 133 -10.20 9.84 5.65
CA ILE A 133 -9.10 10.14 4.71
C ILE A 133 -9.60 11.04 3.59
N LYS A 134 -10.75 10.72 2.99
CA LYS A 134 -11.34 11.55 1.94
C LYS A 134 -11.57 12.98 2.42
N LYS A 135 -12.09 13.17 3.62
CA LYS A 135 -12.29 14.51 4.21
C LYS A 135 -10.96 15.24 4.37
N ARG A 136 -9.94 14.58 4.87
CA ARG A 136 -8.60 15.17 5.08
C ARG A 136 -7.93 15.54 3.76
N LEU A 137 -8.25 14.82 2.68
CA LEU A 137 -7.77 15.12 1.34
C LEU A 137 -8.62 16.18 0.63
N GLY A 138 -9.71 16.62 1.23
CA GLY A 138 -10.62 17.59 0.62
C GLY A 138 -11.46 17.01 -0.51
N LEU A 139 -11.67 15.71 -0.51
CA LEU A 139 -12.43 15.01 -1.55
C LEU A 139 -13.93 14.95 -1.20
N ASP A 140 -14.78 15.00 -2.24
CA ASP A 140 -16.21 14.78 -2.10
C ASP A 140 -16.47 13.34 -1.63
N SER A 141 -17.53 13.14 -0.85
CA SER A 141 -17.93 11.84 -0.33
C SER A 141 -18.23 10.80 -1.43
N LYS A 142 -18.57 11.25 -2.63
CA LYS A 142 -18.87 10.41 -3.79
C LYS A 142 -17.62 9.92 -4.52
N VAL A 143 -16.44 10.50 -4.23
CA VAL A 143 -15.19 10.09 -4.86
C VAL A 143 -14.77 8.73 -4.34
N ASP A 144 -14.38 7.84 -5.25
CA ASP A 144 -13.80 6.54 -4.90
C ASP A 144 -12.32 6.76 -4.54
N LEU A 145 -11.98 6.55 -3.26
CA LEU A 145 -10.63 6.79 -2.75
C LEU A 145 -9.58 5.92 -3.46
N GLU A 146 -9.90 4.65 -3.69
CA GLU A 146 -8.96 3.73 -4.36
C GLU A 146 -8.61 4.24 -5.76
N LYS A 147 -9.61 4.56 -6.56
CA LYS A 147 -9.40 5.07 -7.92
C LYS A 147 -8.66 6.39 -7.91
N TRP A 148 -8.96 7.25 -6.94
CA TRP A 148 -8.27 8.54 -6.81
C TRP A 148 -6.78 8.34 -6.53
N VAL A 149 -6.45 7.45 -5.58
CA VAL A 149 -5.05 7.13 -5.23
C VAL A 149 -4.32 6.50 -6.43
N TRP A 150 -4.96 5.56 -7.12
CA TRP A 150 -4.35 4.91 -8.29
C TRP A 150 -4.03 5.91 -9.40
N LYS A 151 -4.92 6.85 -9.68
CA LYS A 151 -4.66 7.93 -10.64
C LYS A 151 -3.49 8.80 -10.20
N LEU A 152 -3.43 9.13 -8.93
CA LEU A 152 -2.34 9.93 -8.36
C LEU A 152 -0.98 9.27 -8.59
N ILE A 153 -0.84 7.98 -8.25
CA ILE A 153 0.43 7.27 -8.39
C ILE A 153 0.78 6.96 -9.85
N GLU A 154 -0.20 6.86 -10.72
CA GLU A 154 0.01 6.69 -12.16
C GLU A 154 0.35 8.00 -12.88
N GLY A 155 0.34 9.11 -12.17
CA GLY A 155 0.68 10.41 -12.73
C GLY A 155 -0.45 11.07 -13.50
N GLU A 156 -1.69 10.58 -13.38
CA GLU A 156 -2.86 11.19 -14.01
C GLU A 156 -3.34 12.41 -13.21
N ASN A 157 -4.03 13.32 -13.89
CA ASN A 157 -4.64 14.48 -13.25
C ASN A 157 -5.78 14.06 -12.34
N VAL A 158 -5.70 14.41 -11.05
CA VAL A 158 -6.67 14.00 -10.02
C VAL A 158 -7.45 15.19 -9.44
N GLU A 159 -7.74 16.15 -10.25
CA GLU A 159 -8.56 17.31 -9.85
C GLU A 159 -10.00 16.92 -9.51
#